data_50ead813a55eead33bef123da2d71bbb
#
_entry.id   50ead813a55eead33bef123da2d71bbb
#
_cell.length_a   1.000
_cell.length_b   1.000
_cell.length_c   1.000
_cell.angle_alpha   90.00
_cell.angle_beta   90.00
_cell.angle_gamma   90.00
#
_symmetry.space_group_name_H-M   'P 1'
#
loop_
_entity.id
_entity.type
_entity.pdbx_description
1 polymer ?
#
loop_
_entity_poly.entity_id
_entity_poly.type
_entity_poly.pdbx_seq_one_letter_code
_entity_poly.pdbx_strand_id
1 'polypeptide(L)'
;MILRKRYSLYYFLTFMAGARRQIFVAFAVFLLVEKFQFSVKEITLLFMLNNAINYFLSPLIGKAIIRYGEQKVLSTEYLSLIFIFIAYATVESKAIIAVLYILDHIFFNFSMGIRTFFQKVGDADHMAPTMAVGFTINHIAAVVIPVLGGLAWIVDYRIPFIAGAVMSLISLIAVQFVTATIKKADLRHADPAG
;
A
#
# COMPACT_ATOMS: atom_id res chain seq x y z
N MET A 1 -5.78 -23.79 3.45
CA MET A 1 -5.05 -22.59 3.01
C MET A 1 -3.57 -22.88 3.13
N ILE A 2 -2.82 -22.94 2.02
CA ILE A 2 -1.41 -23.35 2.02
C ILE A 2 -0.56 -22.12 1.74
N LEU A 3 0.19 -21.65 2.74
CA LEU A 3 1.21 -20.62 2.58
C LEU A 3 2.45 -21.24 1.94
N ARG A 4 2.75 -20.83 0.71
CA ARG A 4 3.94 -21.31 0.00
C ARG A 4 5.12 -20.40 0.26
N LYS A 5 6.19 -20.92 0.89
CA LYS A 5 7.42 -20.17 1.21
C LYS A 5 8.01 -19.42 -0.01
N ARG A 6 7.82 -19.97 -1.21
CA ARG A 6 8.25 -19.37 -2.48
C ARG A 6 7.65 -17.97 -2.72
N TYR A 7 6.43 -17.71 -2.26
CA TYR A 7 5.72 -16.46 -2.45
C TYR A 7 5.72 -15.57 -1.21
N SER A 8 6.64 -15.80 -0.27
CA SER A 8 6.73 -15.07 1.00
C SER A 8 6.87 -13.56 0.80
N LEU A 9 7.65 -13.12 -0.18
CA LEU A 9 7.80 -11.69 -0.51
C LEU A 9 6.46 -11.08 -0.96
N TYR A 10 5.68 -11.78 -1.79
CA TYR A 10 4.35 -11.34 -2.20
C TYR A 10 3.40 -11.20 -1.01
N TYR A 11 3.34 -12.22 -0.14
CA TYR A 11 2.49 -12.16 1.06
C TYR A 11 2.89 -11.02 1.99
N PHE A 12 4.18 -10.84 2.18
CA PHE A 12 4.73 -9.77 3.01
C PHE A 12 4.37 -8.39 2.47
N LEU A 13 4.62 -8.12 1.19
CA LEU A 13 4.26 -6.85 0.56
C LEU A 13 2.75 -6.62 0.57
N THR A 14 1.95 -7.67 0.36
CA THR A 14 0.48 -7.60 0.42
C THR A 14 0.00 -7.25 1.83
N PHE A 15 0.58 -7.85 2.88
CA PHE A 15 0.25 -7.52 4.27
C PHE A 15 0.62 -6.06 4.59
N MET A 16 1.82 -5.64 4.24
CA MET A 16 2.29 -4.27 4.49
C MET A 16 1.44 -3.24 3.75
N ALA A 17 1.06 -3.50 2.49
CA ALA A 17 0.17 -2.63 1.73
C ALA A 17 -1.23 -2.57 2.36
N GLY A 18 -1.79 -3.72 2.77
CA GLY A 18 -3.07 -3.78 3.46
C GLY A 18 -3.06 -3.03 4.78
N ALA A 19 -2.02 -3.22 5.59
CA ALA A 19 -1.86 -2.53 6.87
C ALA A 19 -1.79 -1.00 6.71
N ARG A 20 -0.95 -0.50 5.80
CA ARG A 20 -0.86 0.95 5.49
C ARG A 20 -2.19 1.50 4.98
N ARG A 21 -2.90 0.73 4.13
CA ARG A 21 -4.22 1.13 3.66
C ARG A 21 -5.19 1.37 4.80
N GLN A 22 -5.17 0.52 5.83
CA GLN A 22 -6.06 0.70 6.98
C GLN A 22 -5.70 1.94 7.80
N ILE A 23 -4.40 2.27 7.91
CA ILE A 23 -3.97 3.52 8.54
C ILE A 23 -4.56 4.72 7.77
N PHE A 24 -4.47 4.74 6.45
CA PHE A 24 -5.05 5.78 5.62
C PHE A 24 -6.58 5.83 5.74
N VAL A 25 -7.27 4.72 5.52
CA VAL A 25 -8.73 4.67 5.46
C VAL A 25 -9.38 5.04 6.79
N ALA A 26 -8.82 4.56 7.91
CA ALA A 26 -9.36 4.83 9.24
C ALA A 26 -8.83 6.14 9.83
N PHE A 27 -7.51 6.25 9.96
CA PHE A 27 -6.91 7.31 10.78
C PHE A 27 -6.70 8.63 10.04
N ALA A 28 -6.45 8.63 8.72
CA ALA A 28 -6.36 9.89 7.99
C ALA A 28 -7.72 10.59 7.95
N VAL A 29 -8.82 9.86 7.72
CA VAL A 29 -10.18 10.42 7.76
C VAL A 29 -10.51 10.90 9.17
N PHE A 30 -10.17 10.11 10.20
CA PHE A 30 -10.40 10.48 11.60
C PHE A 30 -9.63 11.74 11.99
N LEU A 31 -8.38 11.87 11.52
CA LEU A 31 -7.57 13.07 11.70
C LEU A 31 -8.22 14.30 11.06
N LEU A 32 -8.74 14.18 9.83
CA LEU A 32 -9.44 15.25 9.13
C LEU A 32 -10.65 15.75 9.94
N VAL A 33 -11.44 14.83 10.51
CA VAL A 33 -12.65 15.18 11.28
C VAL A 33 -12.28 15.73 12.65
N GLU A 34 -11.49 14.99 13.43
CA GLU A 34 -11.27 15.27 14.83
C GLU A 34 -10.36 16.48 15.05
N LYS A 35 -9.20 16.49 14.39
CA LYS A 35 -8.21 17.53 14.60
C LYS A 35 -8.43 18.75 13.70
N PHE A 36 -8.76 18.53 12.44
CA PHE A 36 -8.85 19.61 11.45
C PHE A 36 -10.28 20.08 11.18
N GLN A 37 -11.27 19.51 11.86
CA GLN A 37 -12.68 19.91 11.81
C GLN A 37 -13.22 20.01 10.38
N PHE A 38 -12.90 19.03 9.54
CA PHE A 38 -13.51 18.91 8.22
C PHE A 38 -14.97 18.52 8.35
N SER A 39 -15.84 19.20 7.64
CA SER A 39 -17.24 18.84 7.52
C SER A 39 -17.41 17.58 6.65
N VAL A 40 -18.54 16.89 6.84
CA VAL A 40 -18.90 15.73 6.00
C VAL A 40 -18.88 16.10 4.51
N LYS A 41 -19.33 17.35 4.17
CA LYS A 41 -19.30 17.84 2.79
C LYS A 41 -17.88 17.94 2.23
N GLU A 42 -16.93 18.49 3.00
CA GLU A 42 -15.54 18.62 2.57
C GLU A 42 -14.90 17.23 2.36
N ILE A 43 -15.15 16.28 3.27
CA ILE A 43 -14.64 14.91 3.15
C ILE A 43 -15.24 14.21 1.93
N THR A 44 -16.55 14.34 1.72
CA THR A 44 -17.21 13.77 0.54
C THR A 44 -16.62 14.32 -0.75
N LEU A 45 -16.31 15.61 -0.78
CA LEU A 45 -15.67 16.25 -1.93
C LEU A 45 -14.24 15.69 -2.16
N LEU A 46 -13.46 15.49 -1.10
CA LEU A 46 -12.15 14.85 -1.18
C LEU A 46 -12.24 13.40 -1.71
N PHE A 47 -13.22 12.62 -1.26
CA PHE A 47 -13.47 11.28 -1.80
C PHE A 47 -13.83 11.30 -3.28
N MET A 48 -14.72 12.20 -3.70
CA MET A 48 -15.10 12.34 -5.11
C MET A 48 -13.89 12.73 -5.97
N LEU A 49 -13.09 13.69 -5.49
CA LEU A 49 -11.88 14.12 -6.17
C LEU A 49 -10.86 12.99 -6.29
N ASN A 50 -10.63 12.25 -5.22
CA ASN A 50 -9.74 11.08 -5.23
C ASN A 50 -10.19 10.02 -6.24
N ASN A 51 -11.48 9.72 -6.32
CA ASN A 51 -12.01 8.77 -7.30
C ASN A 51 -11.84 9.27 -8.73
N ALA A 52 -12.08 10.56 -8.98
CA ALA A 52 -11.89 11.17 -10.29
C ALA A 52 -10.41 11.13 -10.71
N ILE A 53 -9.50 11.52 -9.82
CA ILE A 53 -8.05 11.45 -10.04
C ILE A 53 -7.63 10.01 -10.35
N ASN A 54 -8.11 9.05 -9.55
CA ASN A 54 -7.76 7.64 -9.70
C ASN A 54 -8.21 7.06 -11.06
N TYR A 55 -9.38 7.46 -11.54
CA TYR A 55 -9.88 7.05 -12.86
C TYR A 55 -8.90 7.40 -13.98
N PHE A 56 -8.32 8.61 -13.96
CA PHE A 56 -7.35 9.05 -14.96
C PHE A 56 -5.93 8.51 -14.70
N LEU A 57 -5.55 8.35 -13.43
CA LEU A 57 -4.19 7.94 -13.06
C LEU A 57 -3.94 6.43 -13.21
N SER A 58 -4.94 5.58 -12.97
CA SER A 58 -4.77 4.13 -12.99
C SER A 58 -4.16 3.60 -14.30
N PRO A 59 -4.59 4.03 -15.51
CA PRO A 59 -3.95 3.61 -16.75
C PRO A 59 -2.49 4.08 -16.87
N LEU A 60 -2.18 5.27 -16.33
CA LEU A 60 -0.82 5.83 -16.35
C LEU A 60 0.11 5.03 -15.43
N ILE A 61 -0.38 4.64 -14.26
CA ILE A 61 0.36 3.77 -13.33
C ILE A 61 0.65 2.42 -13.99
N GLY A 62 -0.34 1.82 -14.67
CA GLY A 62 -0.13 0.58 -15.43
C GLY A 62 0.96 0.72 -16.49
N LYS A 63 0.95 1.81 -17.26
CA LYS A 63 2.03 2.12 -18.23
C LYS A 63 3.39 2.33 -17.55
N ALA A 64 3.41 2.99 -16.39
CA ALA A 64 4.64 3.20 -15.61
C ALA A 64 5.23 1.87 -15.13
N ILE A 65 4.40 0.93 -14.67
CA ILE A 65 4.84 -0.41 -14.26
C ILE A 65 5.47 -1.16 -15.45
N ILE A 66 4.84 -1.11 -16.64
CA ILE A 66 5.37 -1.74 -17.84
C ILE A 66 6.72 -1.10 -18.25
N ARG A 67 6.82 0.23 -18.18
CA ARG A 67 8.01 0.97 -18.63
C ARG A 67 9.19 0.91 -17.68
N TYR A 68 8.93 1.04 -16.37
CA TYR A 68 9.97 1.19 -15.34
C TYR A 68 10.16 -0.06 -14.48
N GLY A 69 9.23 -0.99 -14.52
CA GLY A 69 9.20 -2.21 -13.70
C GLY A 69 8.59 -2.00 -12.31
N GLU A 70 8.14 -3.11 -11.72
CA GLU A 70 7.44 -3.14 -10.45
C GLU A 70 8.29 -2.58 -9.30
N GLN A 71 9.59 -2.94 -9.26
CA GLN A 71 10.49 -2.51 -8.18
C GLN A 71 10.57 -1.00 -8.09
N LYS A 72 10.77 -0.29 -9.21
CA LYS A 72 10.93 1.17 -9.21
C LYS A 72 9.62 1.87 -8.85
N VAL A 73 8.51 1.41 -9.41
CA VAL A 73 7.18 1.98 -9.14
C VAL A 73 6.81 1.83 -7.67
N LEU A 74 6.96 0.63 -7.11
CA LEU A 74 6.71 0.37 -5.69
C LEU A 74 7.69 1.10 -4.77
N SER A 75 8.97 1.24 -5.17
CA SER A 75 9.93 2.04 -4.40
C SER A 75 9.54 3.51 -4.33
N THR A 76 9.02 4.07 -5.44
CA THR A 76 8.50 5.44 -5.47
C THR A 76 7.29 5.59 -4.55
N GLU A 77 6.35 4.63 -4.57
CA GLU A 77 5.22 4.59 -3.63
C GLU A 77 5.70 4.66 -2.18
N TYR A 78 6.56 3.71 -1.79
CA TYR A 78 6.97 3.58 -0.40
C TYR A 78 7.77 4.76 0.10
N LEU A 79 8.65 5.31 -0.74
CA LEU A 79 9.41 6.52 -0.41
C LEU A 79 8.46 7.72 -0.20
N SER A 80 7.50 7.91 -1.09
CA SER A 80 6.51 8.99 -0.97
C SER A 80 5.63 8.81 0.27
N LEU A 81 5.18 7.59 0.56
CA LEU A 81 4.36 7.31 1.74
C LEU A 81 5.11 7.52 3.05
N ILE A 82 6.43 7.30 3.12
CA ILE A 82 7.23 7.66 4.31
C ILE A 82 7.07 9.16 4.62
N PHE A 83 7.27 10.02 3.62
CA PHE A 83 7.14 11.47 3.81
C PHE A 83 5.71 11.90 4.11
N ILE A 84 4.72 11.31 3.44
CA ILE A 84 3.30 11.60 3.67
C ILE A 84 2.89 11.23 5.10
N PHE A 85 3.25 10.05 5.58
CA PHE A 85 2.92 9.63 6.94
C PHE A 85 3.63 10.47 8.02
N ILE A 86 4.88 10.85 7.79
CA ILE A 86 5.58 11.80 8.68
C ILE A 86 4.87 13.16 8.66
N ALA A 87 4.44 13.63 7.49
CA ALA A 87 3.72 14.88 7.37
C ALA A 87 2.36 14.84 8.09
N TYR A 88 1.60 13.73 8.04
CA TYR A 88 0.38 13.56 8.83
C TYR A 88 0.61 13.71 10.34
N ALA A 89 1.77 13.27 10.84
CA ALA A 89 2.11 13.36 12.24
C ALA A 89 2.55 14.78 12.68
N THR A 90 2.98 15.64 11.74
CA THR A 90 3.66 16.91 12.07
C THR A 90 2.94 18.17 11.57
N VAL A 91 2.15 18.06 10.50
CA VAL A 91 1.48 19.21 9.88
C VAL A 91 0.28 19.67 10.72
N GLU A 92 0.09 21.01 10.79
CA GLU A 92 -1.02 21.65 11.51
C GLU A 92 -1.95 22.48 10.59
N SER A 93 -1.66 22.54 9.30
CA SER A 93 -2.45 23.29 8.32
C SER A 93 -3.55 22.44 7.72
N LYS A 94 -4.81 22.93 7.80
CA LYS A 94 -5.99 22.30 7.17
C LYS A 94 -5.84 22.14 5.66
N ALA A 95 -5.24 23.09 4.97
CA ALA A 95 -5.04 23.02 3.53
C ALA A 95 -3.99 21.96 3.14
N ILE A 96 -2.88 21.91 3.90
CA ILE A 96 -1.80 20.94 3.62
C ILE A 96 -2.30 19.52 3.88
N ILE A 97 -3.06 19.28 4.96
CA ILE A 97 -3.59 17.96 5.26
C ILE A 97 -4.55 17.44 4.19
N ALA A 98 -5.36 18.33 3.58
CA ALA A 98 -6.21 17.97 2.44
C ALA A 98 -5.39 17.53 1.22
N VAL A 99 -4.29 18.23 0.92
CA VAL A 99 -3.36 17.86 -0.15
C VAL A 99 -2.67 16.53 0.15
N LEU A 100 -2.22 16.32 1.38
CA LEU A 100 -1.62 15.05 1.80
C LEU A 100 -2.59 13.89 1.63
N TYR A 101 -3.89 14.09 1.95
CA TYR A 101 -4.93 13.09 1.77
C TYR A 101 -5.09 12.67 0.30
N ILE A 102 -5.00 13.62 -0.62
CA ILE A 102 -5.05 13.35 -2.06
C ILE A 102 -3.77 12.63 -2.52
N LEU A 103 -2.60 13.08 -2.08
CA LEU A 103 -1.33 12.48 -2.44
C LEU A 103 -1.20 11.04 -1.93
N ASP A 104 -1.63 10.77 -0.70
CA ASP A 104 -1.66 9.42 -0.12
C ASP A 104 -2.48 8.47 -1.00
N HIS A 105 -3.68 8.89 -1.40
CA HIS A 105 -4.53 8.09 -2.28
C HIS A 105 -3.90 7.84 -3.65
N ILE A 106 -3.22 8.84 -4.22
CA ILE A 106 -2.51 8.71 -5.50
C ILE A 106 -1.40 7.68 -5.38
N PHE A 107 -0.51 7.83 -4.41
CA PHE A 107 0.63 6.92 -4.25
C PHE A 107 0.21 5.51 -3.84
N PHE A 108 -0.85 5.39 -3.05
CA PHE A 108 -1.38 4.08 -2.68
C PHE A 108 -1.79 3.23 -3.90
N ASN A 109 -2.26 3.85 -4.99
CA ASN A 109 -2.64 3.12 -6.20
C ASN A 109 -1.44 2.45 -6.91
N PHE A 110 -0.21 2.85 -6.62
CA PHE A 110 1.00 2.21 -7.13
C PHE A 110 1.16 0.76 -6.61
N SER A 111 0.47 0.41 -5.53
CA SER A 111 0.40 -0.96 -4.98
C SER A 111 -0.14 -1.99 -5.98
N MET A 112 -0.75 -1.55 -7.10
CA MET A 112 -1.04 -2.38 -8.28
C MET A 112 0.20 -3.16 -8.73
N GLY A 113 1.41 -2.62 -8.55
CA GLY A 113 2.67 -3.28 -8.85
C GLY A 113 2.91 -4.58 -8.05
N ILE A 114 2.29 -4.76 -6.88
CA ILE A 114 2.37 -6.02 -6.11
C ILE A 114 1.64 -7.15 -6.87
N ARG A 115 0.49 -6.83 -7.48
CA ARG A 115 -0.27 -7.80 -8.27
C ARG A 115 0.47 -8.19 -9.53
N THR A 116 1.03 -7.22 -10.28
CA THR A 116 1.80 -7.50 -11.50
C THR A 116 3.09 -8.24 -11.19
N PHE A 117 3.76 -7.92 -10.07
CA PHE A 117 4.88 -8.70 -9.56
C PHE A 117 4.48 -10.18 -9.36
N PHE A 118 3.36 -10.42 -8.66
CA PHE A 118 2.93 -11.80 -8.43
C PHE A 118 2.57 -12.52 -9.73
N GLN A 119 1.95 -11.85 -10.70
CA GLN A 119 1.66 -12.43 -12.01
C GLN A 119 2.92 -12.90 -12.76
N LYS A 120 4.07 -12.26 -12.51
CA LYS A 120 5.35 -12.67 -13.13
C LYS A 120 6.04 -13.84 -12.42
N VAL A 121 5.82 -14.00 -11.13
CA VAL A 121 6.52 -15.05 -10.34
C VAL A 121 5.65 -16.26 -9.99
N GLY A 122 4.33 -16.15 -10.17
CA GLY A 122 3.36 -17.17 -9.84
C GLY A 122 3.23 -18.21 -10.96
N ASP A 123 3.23 -19.49 -10.59
CA ASP A 123 2.87 -20.57 -11.49
C ASP A 123 1.35 -20.55 -11.75
N ALA A 124 0.90 -20.94 -12.93
CA ALA A 124 -0.51 -20.89 -13.32
C ALA A 124 -1.43 -21.59 -12.30
N ASP A 125 -1.07 -22.81 -11.87
CA ASP A 125 -1.84 -23.62 -10.91
C ASP A 125 -1.86 -23.00 -9.48
N HIS A 126 -0.91 -22.13 -9.19
CA HIS A 126 -0.80 -21.47 -7.90
C HIS A 126 -1.42 -20.07 -7.85
N MET A 127 -1.80 -19.49 -9.00
CA MET A 127 -2.30 -18.12 -9.10
C MET A 127 -3.51 -17.88 -8.19
N ALA A 128 -4.63 -18.57 -8.48
CA ALA A 128 -5.88 -18.34 -7.77
C ALA A 128 -5.78 -18.67 -6.27
N PRO A 129 -5.19 -19.82 -5.85
CA PRO A 129 -5.05 -20.11 -4.42
C PRO A 129 -4.19 -19.09 -3.67
N THR A 130 -3.10 -18.61 -4.28
CA THR A 130 -2.19 -17.64 -3.63
C THR A 130 -2.81 -16.25 -3.56
N MET A 131 -3.54 -15.84 -4.58
CA MET A 131 -4.30 -14.57 -4.54
C MET A 131 -5.40 -14.61 -3.47
N ALA A 132 -6.08 -15.74 -3.28
CA ALA A 132 -7.04 -15.93 -2.19
C ALA A 132 -6.39 -15.80 -0.81
N VAL A 133 -5.17 -16.33 -0.63
CA VAL A 133 -4.38 -16.11 0.58
C VAL A 133 -4.06 -14.62 0.77
N GLY A 134 -3.63 -13.93 -0.27
CA GLY A 134 -3.36 -12.49 -0.22
C GLY A 134 -4.61 -11.69 0.18
N PHE A 135 -5.78 -12.05 -0.35
CA PHE A 135 -7.06 -11.45 0.04
C PHE A 135 -7.36 -11.64 1.53
N THR A 136 -7.18 -12.85 2.05
CA THR A 136 -7.34 -13.14 3.49
C THR A 136 -6.38 -12.32 4.35
N ILE A 137 -5.11 -12.21 3.94
CA ILE A 137 -4.10 -11.39 4.62
C ILE A 137 -4.54 -9.92 4.72
N ASN A 138 -5.07 -9.36 3.64
CA ASN A 138 -5.61 -7.99 3.62
C ASN A 138 -6.79 -7.83 4.59
N HIS A 139 -7.67 -8.83 4.68
CA HIS A 139 -8.82 -8.79 5.60
C HIS A 139 -8.38 -8.90 7.06
N ILE A 140 -7.37 -9.70 7.37
CA ILE A 140 -6.78 -9.76 8.71
C ILE A 140 -6.20 -8.37 9.07
N ALA A 141 -5.46 -7.74 8.17
CA ALA A 141 -4.95 -6.40 8.38
C ALA A 141 -6.10 -5.38 8.59
N ALA A 142 -7.21 -5.53 7.86
CA ALA A 142 -8.37 -4.65 7.96
C ALA A 142 -9.09 -4.71 9.32
N VAL A 143 -8.93 -5.80 10.06
CA VAL A 143 -9.48 -5.95 11.42
C VAL A 143 -8.45 -5.53 12.48
N VAL A 144 -7.22 -6.05 12.35
CA VAL A 144 -6.18 -5.88 13.39
C VAL A 144 -5.67 -4.44 13.46
N ILE A 145 -5.40 -3.82 12.31
CA ILE A 145 -4.78 -2.49 12.27
C ILE A 145 -5.68 -1.40 12.84
N PRO A 146 -6.99 -1.30 12.53
CA PRO A 146 -7.86 -0.32 13.16
C PRO A 146 -7.97 -0.49 14.68
N VAL A 147 -7.97 -1.72 15.18
CA VAL A 147 -8.04 -1.99 16.64
C VAL A 147 -6.77 -1.52 17.33
N LEU A 148 -5.60 -1.97 16.87
CA LEU A 148 -4.32 -1.60 17.46
C LEU A 148 -4.02 -0.10 17.27
N GLY A 149 -4.31 0.43 16.10
CA GLY A 149 -4.14 1.85 15.79
C GLY A 149 -5.10 2.73 16.59
N GLY A 150 -6.32 2.28 16.86
CA GLY A 150 -7.27 2.99 17.72
C GLY A 150 -6.79 3.08 19.16
N LEU A 151 -6.24 2.00 19.72
CA LEU A 151 -5.60 2.01 21.03
C LEU A 151 -4.39 2.96 21.06
N ALA A 152 -3.57 2.93 20.00
CA ALA A 152 -2.43 3.83 19.85
C ALA A 152 -2.86 5.31 19.72
N TRP A 153 -3.96 5.58 19.02
CA TRP A 153 -4.54 6.92 18.85
C TRP A 153 -4.94 7.56 20.20
N ILE A 154 -5.50 6.77 21.12
CA ILE A 154 -5.88 7.26 22.46
C ILE A 154 -4.65 7.79 23.22
N VAL A 155 -3.47 7.22 22.98
CA VAL A 155 -2.21 7.66 23.59
C VAL A 155 -1.68 8.91 22.90
N ASP A 156 -1.50 8.85 21.57
CA ASP A 156 -1.13 9.99 20.71
C ASP A 156 -1.57 9.69 19.26
N TYR A 157 -2.32 10.61 18.66
CA TYR A 157 -2.80 10.49 17.26
C TYR A 157 -1.66 10.31 16.24
N ARG A 158 -0.43 10.68 16.57
CA ARG A 158 0.76 10.54 15.70
C ARG A 158 1.24 9.12 15.57
N ILE A 159 0.99 8.27 16.57
CA ILE A 159 1.55 6.90 16.61
C ILE A 159 1.13 6.06 15.40
N PRO A 160 -0.15 6.00 14.97
CA PRO A 160 -0.54 5.26 13.77
C PRO A 160 0.19 5.72 12.51
N PHE A 161 0.42 7.03 12.35
CA PHE A 161 1.13 7.57 11.18
C PHE A 161 2.63 7.25 11.23
N ILE A 162 3.27 7.36 12.38
CA ILE A 162 4.67 6.95 12.57
C ILE A 162 4.82 5.45 12.25
N ALA A 163 3.89 4.61 12.72
CA ALA A 163 3.87 3.20 12.38
C ALA A 163 3.72 2.98 10.87
N GLY A 164 2.87 3.77 10.19
CA GLY A 164 2.75 3.78 8.73
C GLY A 164 4.05 4.12 8.01
N ALA A 165 4.79 5.12 8.50
CA ALA A 165 6.09 5.50 7.97
C ALA A 165 7.12 4.37 8.14
N VAL A 166 7.18 3.75 9.32
CA VAL A 166 8.06 2.59 9.59
C VAL A 166 7.70 1.40 8.70
N MET A 167 6.42 1.09 8.54
CA MET A 167 5.96 0.04 7.62
C MET A 167 6.34 0.34 6.17
N SER A 168 6.28 1.59 5.74
CA SER A 168 6.69 2.01 4.40
C SER A 168 8.19 1.86 4.21
N LEU A 169 9.00 2.19 5.21
CA LEU A 169 10.45 2.00 5.20
C LEU A 169 10.83 0.51 5.10
N ILE A 170 10.20 -0.35 5.90
CA ILE A 170 10.39 -1.80 5.84
C ILE A 170 10.01 -2.34 4.45
N SER A 171 8.90 -1.85 3.87
CA SER A 171 8.46 -2.23 2.53
C SER A 171 9.42 -1.75 1.44
N LEU A 172 10.03 -0.56 1.60
CA LEU A 172 11.03 0.00 0.70
C LEU A 172 12.30 -0.89 0.67
N ILE A 173 12.69 -1.46 1.79
CA ILE A 173 13.79 -2.43 1.86
C ILE A 173 13.38 -3.74 1.19
N ALA A 174 12.20 -4.26 1.51
CA ALA A 174 11.72 -5.53 0.98
C ALA A 174 11.52 -5.51 -0.55
N VAL A 175 11.07 -4.41 -1.11
CA VAL A 175 10.83 -4.28 -2.56
C VAL A 175 12.11 -4.38 -3.39
N GLN A 176 13.28 -4.14 -2.79
CA GLN A 176 14.56 -4.27 -3.49
C GLN A 176 14.83 -5.72 -3.96
N PHE A 177 14.17 -6.69 -3.36
CA PHE A 177 14.28 -8.10 -3.75
C PHE A 177 13.30 -8.51 -4.89
N VAL A 178 12.40 -7.62 -5.33
CA VAL A 178 11.39 -7.94 -6.34
C VAL A 178 12.03 -8.33 -7.66
N THR A 179 12.96 -7.53 -8.21
CA THR A 179 13.62 -7.83 -9.48
C THR A 179 14.43 -9.13 -9.43
N ALA A 180 15.13 -9.40 -8.33
CA ALA A 180 15.86 -10.66 -8.15
C ALA A 180 14.92 -11.86 -8.11
N THR A 181 13.75 -11.70 -7.48
CA THR A 181 12.73 -12.76 -7.40
C THR A 181 12.12 -13.05 -8.75
N ILE A 182 11.84 -12.02 -9.58
CA ILE A 182 11.34 -12.18 -10.95
C ILE A 182 12.37 -12.95 -11.78
N LYS A 183 13.63 -12.51 -11.81
CA LYS A 183 14.70 -13.19 -12.56
C LYS A 183 14.83 -14.67 -12.17
N LYS A 184 14.72 -14.99 -10.88
CA LYS A 184 14.77 -16.38 -10.40
C LYS A 184 13.55 -17.18 -10.86
N ALA A 185 12.40 -16.58 -11.01
CA ALA A 185 11.21 -17.24 -11.56
C ALA A 185 11.36 -17.51 -13.07
N ASP A 186 11.85 -16.53 -13.83
CA ASP A 186 12.09 -16.66 -15.28
C ASP A 186 13.06 -17.80 -15.59
N LEU A 187 14.15 -17.94 -14.82
CA LEU A 187 15.11 -19.03 -14.99
C LEU A 187 14.49 -20.41 -14.76
N ARG A 188 13.55 -20.54 -13.82
CA ARG A 188 12.85 -21.80 -13.56
C ARG A 188 11.85 -22.15 -14.66
N HIS A 189 11.20 -21.16 -15.24
CA HIS A 189 10.27 -21.39 -16.35
C HIS A 189 11.02 -21.74 -17.65
N ALA A 190 12.29 -21.31 -17.78
CA ALA A 190 13.14 -21.64 -18.92
C ALA A 190 13.77 -23.05 -18.83
N ASP A 191 13.93 -23.60 -17.60
CA ASP A 191 14.49 -24.94 -17.35
C ASP A 191 13.51 -25.78 -16.51
N PRO A 192 12.47 -26.36 -17.11
CA PRO A 192 11.45 -27.14 -16.39
C PRO A 192 11.93 -28.54 -15.97
N ALA A 193 13.19 -28.92 -16.24
CA ALA A 193 13.76 -30.27 -16.01
C ALA A 193 14.74 -30.35 -14.83
N GLY A 194 14.82 -29.31 -13.98
CA GLY A 194 15.66 -29.26 -12.77
C GLY A 194 14.93 -29.67 -11.51
#